data_5113164ba98eafe95cafdde202e95b93
#
_entry.id   5113164ba98eafe95cafdde202e95b93
#
_cell.length_a   1.000
_cell.length_b   1.000
_cell.length_c   1.000
_cell.angle_alpha   90.00
_cell.angle_beta   90.00
_cell.angle_gamma   90.00
#
_symmetry.space_group_name_H-M   'P 1'
#
loop_
_entity.id
_entity.type
_entity.pdbx_description
1 polymer ?
#
loop_
_entity_poly.entity_id
_entity_poly.type
_entity_poly.pdbx_seq_one_letter_code
_entity_poly.pdbx_strand_id
1 'polypeptide(L)'
;MRSLLLHLSESKRLAPLMMKNPVSRRVARRFVAGDNLDDAVAAARGVNQARQTASLDMLGENVTDEASARRSAENYLAIFDRIAQERLEANVSLKLTQLGLDLGTALCEELVGKIVTHAARYSNFVRVDMEGSAYTERTLGVVKRVRAQHENVGTVMQAYLYHTEQDVRELLEIGCRIRLCKGAYNEPPTVAFPQKSDVDANYVKLMKILLPSGIYHGIATHDPAMLQATKEFAREKQIDREQFEFQMLYGIRTDLQKQLVREGYRLRVYIPYGTDWFPYFMRRLAERPANLTFFLRSLVPRRS
;
A
#
# COMPACT_ATOMS: atom_id res chain seq x y z
N MET A 1 2.28 9.53 21.40
CA MET A 1 0.97 9.59 20.71
C MET A 1 0.89 8.63 19.52
N ARG A 2 1.86 8.64 18.57
CA ARG A 2 1.89 7.71 17.43
C ARG A 2 1.85 6.24 17.89
N SER A 3 2.74 5.85 18.79
CA SER A 3 2.82 4.47 19.32
C SER A 3 1.53 4.02 20.00
N LEU A 4 0.88 4.91 20.76
CA LEU A 4 -0.43 4.62 21.39
C LEU A 4 -1.53 4.35 20.34
N LEU A 5 -1.61 5.15 19.29
CA LEU A 5 -2.61 4.95 18.22
C LEU A 5 -2.36 3.67 17.44
N LEU A 6 -1.09 3.32 17.19
CA LEU A 6 -0.72 2.07 16.55
C LEU A 6 -1.05 0.87 17.44
N HIS A 7 -0.78 0.96 18.76
CA HIS A 7 -1.21 -0.08 19.70
C HIS A 7 -2.73 -0.23 19.77
N LEU A 8 -3.46 0.89 19.75
CA LEU A 8 -4.93 0.89 19.72
C LEU A 8 -5.49 0.32 18.40
N SER A 9 -4.74 0.37 17.30
CA SER A 9 -5.17 -0.21 16.02
C SER A 9 -5.36 -1.73 16.06
N GLU A 10 -4.70 -2.40 16.99
CA GLU A 10 -4.78 -3.85 17.20
C GLU A 10 -5.86 -4.25 18.24
N SER A 11 -6.54 -3.25 18.82
CA SER A 11 -7.50 -3.49 19.89
C SER A 11 -8.81 -4.12 19.38
N LYS A 12 -8.97 -5.42 19.63
CA LYS A 12 -10.21 -6.18 19.31
C LYS A 12 -11.46 -5.64 20.02
N ARG A 13 -11.31 -4.84 21.09
CA ARG A 13 -12.43 -4.23 21.84
C ARG A 13 -12.87 -2.90 21.25
N LEU A 14 -11.93 -2.08 20.78
CA LEU A 14 -12.23 -0.76 20.21
C LEU A 14 -12.77 -0.85 18.77
N ALA A 15 -12.30 -1.80 18.00
CA ALA A 15 -12.70 -1.95 16.61
C ALA A 15 -14.23 -2.01 16.42
N PRO A 16 -14.99 -2.89 17.09
CA PRO A 16 -16.44 -2.97 16.89
C PRO A 16 -17.18 -1.68 17.29
N LEU A 17 -16.70 -1.01 18.35
CA LEU A 17 -17.31 0.25 18.82
C LEU A 17 -17.11 1.36 17.79
N MET A 18 -15.89 1.51 17.29
CA MET A 18 -15.53 2.53 16.28
C MET A 18 -16.22 2.26 14.94
N MET A 19 -16.29 0.99 14.53
CA MET A 19 -16.90 0.59 13.26
C MET A 19 -18.42 0.77 13.24
N LYS A 20 -19.11 0.66 14.40
CA LYS A 20 -20.54 0.94 14.52
C LYS A 20 -20.85 2.43 14.61
N ASN A 21 -19.91 3.26 15.00
CA ASN A 21 -20.12 4.70 15.20
C ASN A 21 -20.24 5.43 13.83
N PRO A 22 -21.36 6.12 13.53
CA PRO A 22 -21.58 6.78 12.24
C PRO A 22 -20.59 7.93 11.98
N VAL A 23 -20.11 8.60 13.02
CA VAL A 23 -19.13 9.68 12.89
C VAL A 23 -17.77 9.11 12.49
N SER A 24 -17.34 8.03 13.15
CA SER A 24 -16.09 7.34 12.82
C SER A 24 -16.11 6.83 11.38
N ARG A 25 -17.23 6.22 10.95
CA ARG A 25 -17.42 5.76 9.57
C ARG A 25 -17.35 6.92 8.57
N ARG A 26 -18.01 8.05 8.85
CA ARG A 26 -17.94 9.25 7.97
C ARG A 26 -16.52 9.76 7.84
N VAL A 27 -15.74 9.80 8.92
CA VAL A 27 -14.34 10.24 8.88
C VAL A 27 -13.46 9.22 8.15
N ALA A 28 -13.67 7.91 8.39
CA ALA A 28 -12.94 6.84 7.72
C ALA A 28 -13.16 6.87 6.19
N ARG A 29 -14.37 7.21 5.71
CA ARG A 29 -14.71 7.37 4.28
C ARG A 29 -13.86 8.42 3.54
N ARG A 30 -13.15 9.26 4.26
CA ARG A 30 -12.14 10.15 3.65
C ARG A 30 -10.91 9.40 3.15
N PHE A 31 -10.59 8.25 3.75
CA PHE A 31 -9.37 7.48 3.52
C PHE A 31 -9.65 6.09 2.95
N VAL A 32 -10.89 5.62 3.07
CA VAL A 32 -11.38 4.32 2.62
C VAL A 32 -12.53 4.56 1.65
N ALA A 33 -12.47 3.99 0.47
CA ALA A 33 -13.43 4.26 -0.61
C ALA A 33 -14.84 3.78 -0.27
N GLY A 34 -14.95 2.67 0.47
CA GLY A 34 -16.23 2.11 0.84
C GLY A 34 -16.13 0.73 1.49
N ASP A 35 -17.26 0.08 1.64
CA ASP A 35 -17.36 -1.22 2.29
C ASP A 35 -17.29 -2.39 1.29
N ASN A 36 -17.49 -2.13 0.00
CA ASN A 36 -17.61 -3.14 -1.05
C ASN A 36 -16.83 -2.77 -2.33
N LEU A 37 -16.77 -3.71 -3.27
CA LEU A 37 -16.05 -3.55 -4.53
C LEU A 37 -16.66 -2.46 -5.43
N ASP A 38 -17.98 -2.26 -5.42
CA ASP A 38 -18.62 -1.21 -6.21
C ASP A 38 -18.18 0.19 -5.77
N ASP A 39 -18.05 0.41 -4.46
CA ASP A 39 -17.49 1.65 -3.90
C ASP A 39 -16.05 1.88 -4.38
N ALA A 40 -15.23 0.82 -4.39
CA ALA A 40 -13.84 0.89 -4.85
C ALA A 40 -13.75 1.18 -6.36
N VAL A 41 -14.61 0.56 -7.16
CA VAL A 41 -14.72 0.80 -8.61
C VAL A 41 -15.13 2.24 -8.89
N ALA A 42 -16.12 2.77 -8.18
CA ALA A 42 -16.53 4.18 -8.33
C ALA A 42 -15.39 5.15 -7.99
N ALA A 43 -14.64 4.87 -6.90
CA ALA A 43 -13.46 5.66 -6.52
C ALA A 43 -12.35 5.57 -7.58
N ALA A 44 -12.07 4.36 -8.12
CA ALA A 44 -11.07 4.16 -9.16
C ALA A 44 -11.42 4.90 -10.46
N ARG A 45 -12.70 4.89 -10.86
CA ARG A 45 -13.15 5.71 -12.00
C ARG A 45 -12.88 7.19 -11.80
N GLY A 46 -13.19 7.75 -10.62
CA GLY A 46 -12.90 9.15 -10.31
C GLY A 46 -11.41 9.47 -10.34
N VAL A 47 -10.56 8.55 -9.89
CA VAL A 47 -9.11 8.64 -9.97
C VAL A 47 -8.65 8.62 -11.44
N ASN A 48 -9.16 7.71 -12.27
CA ASN A 48 -8.81 7.62 -13.69
C ASN A 48 -9.25 8.86 -14.48
N GLN A 49 -10.43 9.41 -14.19
CA GLN A 49 -10.90 10.68 -14.77
C GLN A 49 -9.96 11.86 -14.45
N ALA A 50 -9.28 11.81 -13.30
CA ALA A 50 -8.26 12.77 -12.91
C ALA A 50 -6.86 12.47 -13.52
N ARG A 51 -6.77 11.58 -14.52
CA ARG A 51 -5.52 11.14 -15.17
C ARG A 51 -4.53 10.50 -14.20
N GLN A 52 -5.03 9.75 -13.24
CA GLN A 52 -4.25 8.98 -12.27
C GLN A 52 -4.61 7.51 -12.42
N THR A 53 -3.68 6.62 -12.10
CA THR A 53 -3.97 5.19 -12.01
C THR A 53 -4.33 4.79 -10.58
N ALA A 54 -4.94 3.64 -10.39
CA ALA A 54 -5.35 3.16 -9.09
C ALA A 54 -4.63 1.87 -8.68
N SER A 55 -4.56 1.62 -7.37
CA SER A 55 -4.25 0.31 -6.80
C SER A 55 -5.35 -0.03 -5.81
N LEU A 56 -6.13 -1.08 -6.07
CA LEU A 56 -7.20 -1.50 -5.16
C LEU A 56 -6.63 -2.42 -4.07
N ASP A 57 -6.98 -2.14 -2.83
CA ASP A 57 -6.63 -2.93 -1.65
C ASP A 57 -7.89 -3.34 -0.89
N MET A 58 -8.22 -4.61 -0.92
CA MET A 58 -9.30 -5.17 -0.10
C MET A 58 -8.80 -5.33 1.33
N LEU A 59 -9.33 -4.51 2.23
CA LEU A 59 -8.95 -4.51 3.65
C LEU A 59 -9.34 -5.82 4.34
N GLY A 60 -8.42 -6.36 5.09
CA GLY A 60 -8.46 -7.59 5.85
C GLY A 60 -7.04 -8.08 6.09
N GLU A 61 -6.79 -8.68 7.24
CA GLU A 61 -5.47 -9.17 7.66
C GLU A 61 -5.67 -10.39 8.56
N ASN A 62 -4.64 -11.26 8.68
CA ASN A 62 -4.55 -12.30 9.69
C ASN A 62 -5.73 -13.29 9.69
N VAL A 63 -6.02 -13.92 8.57
CA VAL A 63 -6.98 -15.02 8.50
C VAL A 63 -6.50 -16.21 9.33
N THR A 64 -7.44 -16.89 9.98
CA THR A 64 -7.15 -17.95 10.95
C THR A 64 -7.50 -19.34 10.46
N ASP A 65 -8.06 -19.46 9.26
CA ASP A 65 -8.44 -20.73 8.65
C ASP A 65 -8.26 -20.71 7.12
N GLU A 66 -8.05 -21.90 6.55
CA GLU A 66 -7.81 -22.08 5.12
C GLU A 66 -9.01 -21.65 4.26
N ALA A 67 -10.23 -21.92 4.72
CA ALA A 67 -11.43 -21.55 3.96
C ALA A 67 -11.53 -20.02 3.80
N SER A 68 -11.15 -19.24 4.82
CA SER A 68 -11.09 -17.79 4.78
C SER A 68 -9.97 -17.30 3.83
N ALA A 69 -8.79 -17.93 3.84
CA ALA A 69 -7.71 -17.61 2.91
C ALA A 69 -8.14 -17.87 1.46
N ARG A 70 -8.76 -18.99 1.17
CA ARG A 70 -9.27 -19.33 -0.16
C ARG A 70 -10.38 -18.38 -0.61
N ARG A 71 -11.33 -18.00 0.26
CA ARG A 71 -12.35 -16.98 -0.05
C ARG A 71 -11.71 -15.62 -0.37
N SER A 72 -10.66 -15.23 0.35
CA SER A 72 -9.92 -14.02 0.05
C SER A 72 -9.29 -14.07 -1.33
N ALA A 73 -8.71 -15.21 -1.71
CA ALA A 73 -8.15 -15.39 -3.05
C ALA A 73 -9.23 -15.27 -4.14
N GLU A 74 -10.41 -15.90 -3.98
CA GLU A 74 -11.53 -15.76 -4.92
C GLU A 74 -11.99 -14.30 -5.05
N ASN A 75 -12.05 -13.56 -3.95
CA ASN A 75 -12.36 -12.13 -4.00
C ASN A 75 -11.35 -11.36 -4.83
N TYR A 76 -10.05 -11.68 -4.72
CA TYR A 76 -9.02 -11.04 -5.56
C TYR A 76 -9.18 -11.36 -7.05
N LEU A 77 -9.59 -12.58 -7.41
CA LEU A 77 -9.90 -12.91 -8.81
C LEU A 77 -11.05 -12.03 -9.32
N ALA A 78 -12.14 -11.92 -8.54
CA ALA A 78 -13.29 -11.08 -8.89
C ALA A 78 -12.91 -9.58 -9.04
N ILE A 79 -11.95 -9.07 -8.25
CA ILE A 79 -11.45 -7.71 -8.40
C ILE A 79 -10.80 -7.51 -9.79
N PHE A 80 -9.97 -8.47 -10.25
CA PHE A 80 -9.36 -8.39 -11.58
C PHE A 80 -10.38 -8.47 -12.70
N ASP A 81 -11.37 -9.37 -12.59
CA ASP A 81 -12.48 -9.46 -13.54
C ASP A 81 -13.23 -8.13 -13.65
N ARG A 82 -13.51 -7.51 -12.50
CA ARG A 82 -14.20 -6.23 -12.44
C ARG A 82 -13.36 -5.08 -13.01
N ILE A 83 -12.06 -5.03 -12.73
CA ILE A 83 -11.11 -4.06 -13.31
C ILE A 83 -11.16 -4.15 -14.84
N ALA A 84 -11.10 -5.36 -15.39
CA ALA A 84 -11.14 -5.58 -16.83
C ALA A 84 -12.50 -5.21 -17.45
N GLN A 85 -13.61 -5.66 -16.84
CA GLN A 85 -14.97 -5.34 -17.27
C GLN A 85 -15.20 -3.84 -17.36
N GLU A 86 -14.75 -3.10 -16.35
CA GLU A 86 -14.92 -1.65 -16.22
C GLU A 86 -13.84 -0.84 -16.95
N ARG A 87 -12.85 -1.51 -17.55
CA ARG A 87 -11.70 -0.91 -18.24
C ARG A 87 -10.95 0.10 -17.36
N LEU A 88 -10.77 -0.23 -16.09
CA LEU A 88 -10.08 0.65 -15.14
C LEU A 88 -8.56 0.59 -15.32
N GLU A 89 -7.91 1.73 -15.28
CA GLU A 89 -6.46 1.82 -15.12
C GLU A 89 -6.07 1.55 -13.66
N ALA A 90 -6.17 0.29 -13.26
CA ALA A 90 -5.95 -0.13 -11.88
C ALA A 90 -5.21 -1.46 -11.82
N ASN A 91 -4.41 -1.62 -10.76
CA ASN A 91 -3.87 -2.90 -10.32
C ASN A 91 -4.37 -3.24 -8.91
N VAL A 92 -3.89 -4.35 -8.35
CA VAL A 92 -4.30 -4.83 -7.04
C VAL A 92 -3.10 -4.92 -6.11
N SER A 93 -3.29 -4.45 -4.88
CA SER A 93 -2.41 -4.74 -3.74
C SER A 93 -3.08 -5.78 -2.84
N LEU A 94 -2.28 -6.69 -2.30
CA LEU A 94 -2.75 -7.75 -1.40
C LEU A 94 -1.77 -7.99 -0.26
N LYS A 95 -2.27 -8.57 0.85
CA LYS A 95 -1.46 -8.94 2.01
C LYS A 95 -1.39 -10.46 2.14
N LEU A 96 -0.21 -10.96 2.47
CA LEU A 96 -0.01 -12.40 2.57
C LEU A 96 -0.69 -13.01 3.82
N THR A 97 -0.83 -12.24 4.90
CA THR A 97 -1.59 -12.72 6.07
C THR A 97 -3.07 -12.92 5.78
N GLN A 98 -3.63 -12.21 4.80
CA GLN A 98 -4.99 -12.43 4.31
C GLN A 98 -5.10 -13.67 3.40
N LEU A 99 -3.98 -14.13 2.87
CA LEU A 99 -3.87 -15.34 2.02
C LEU A 99 -3.25 -16.53 2.78
N GLY A 100 -3.31 -16.50 4.11
CA GLY A 100 -2.94 -17.63 4.94
C GLY A 100 -1.44 -17.81 5.17
N LEU A 101 -0.62 -16.75 5.11
CA LEU A 101 0.81 -16.86 5.41
C LEU A 101 1.09 -17.45 6.79
N ASP A 102 0.24 -17.16 7.79
CA ASP A 102 0.36 -17.71 9.15
C ASP A 102 -0.15 -19.15 9.28
N LEU A 103 -0.93 -19.63 8.31
CA LEU A 103 -1.38 -21.03 8.25
C LEU A 103 -0.35 -21.94 7.58
N GLY A 104 0.41 -21.37 6.61
CA GLY A 104 1.47 -22.10 5.93
C GLY A 104 1.93 -21.40 4.67
N THR A 105 3.25 -21.36 4.47
CA THR A 105 3.85 -20.71 3.30
C THR A 105 3.42 -21.35 1.98
N ALA A 106 3.28 -22.68 1.94
CA ALA A 106 2.87 -23.39 0.73
C ALA A 106 1.44 -23.02 0.28
N LEU A 107 0.48 -22.95 1.21
CA LEU A 107 -0.88 -22.50 0.93
C LEU A 107 -0.89 -21.06 0.41
N CYS A 108 -0.16 -20.17 1.08
CA CYS A 108 -0.08 -18.77 0.69
C CYS A 108 0.51 -18.63 -0.73
N GLU A 109 1.57 -19.35 -1.04
CA GLU A 109 2.22 -19.35 -2.34
C GLU A 109 1.31 -19.87 -3.44
N GLU A 110 0.57 -20.98 -3.21
CA GLU A 110 -0.47 -21.50 -4.10
C GLU A 110 -1.50 -20.40 -4.44
N LEU A 111 -2.04 -19.75 -3.41
CA LEU A 111 -3.09 -18.74 -3.57
C LEU A 111 -2.58 -17.48 -4.28
N VAL A 112 -1.38 -17.01 -3.95
CA VAL A 112 -0.73 -15.89 -4.66
C VAL A 112 -0.47 -16.25 -6.12
N GLY A 113 0.07 -17.43 -6.40
CA GLY A 113 0.31 -17.92 -7.77
C GLY A 113 -0.98 -17.96 -8.59
N LYS A 114 -2.09 -18.45 -8.00
CA LYS A 114 -3.43 -18.43 -8.62
C LYS A 114 -3.86 -17.01 -9.00
N ILE A 115 -3.73 -16.06 -8.08
CA ILE A 115 -4.09 -14.66 -8.30
C ILE A 115 -3.23 -14.01 -9.39
N VAL A 116 -1.92 -14.22 -9.35
CA VAL A 116 -0.96 -13.66 -10.33
C VAL A 116 -1.22 -14.23 -11.73
N THR A 117 -1.48 -15.53 -11.83
CA THR A 117 -1.87 -16.18 -13.08
C THR A 117 -3.17 -15.62 -13.65
N HIS A 118 -4.17 -15.39 -12.79
CA HIS A 118 -5.43 -14.79 -13.21
C HIS A 118 -5.25 -13.35 -13.69
N ALA A 119 -4.49 -12.54 -12.97
CA ALA A 119 -4.17 -11.16 -13.34
C ALA A 119 -3.45 -11.08 -14.71
N ALA A 120 -2.59 -12.05 -15.02
CA ALA A 120 -1.87 -12.12 -16.30
C ALA A 120 -2.81 -12.20 -17.51
N ARG A 121 -4.00 -12.82 -17.38
CA ARG A 121 -5.01 -12.90 -18.46
C ARG A 121 -5.48 -11.51 -18.92
N TYR A 122 -5.38 -10.51 -18.05
CA TYR A 122 -5.75 -9.13 -18.30
C TYR A 122 -4.54 -8.20 -18.45
N SER A 123 -3.32 -8.77 -18.64
CA SER A 123 -2.07 -8.00 -18.65
C SER A 123 -1.93 -7.09 -17.42
N ASN A 124 -2.45 -7.55 -16.28
CA ASN A 124 -2.48 -6.77 -15.04
C ASN A 124 -1.39 -7.21 -14.05
N PHE A 125 -1.15 -6.41 -13.04
CA PHE A 125 -0.04 -6.52 -12.10
C PHE A 125 -0.53 -6.70 -10.66
N VAL A 126 0.12 -7.58 -9.91
CA VAL A 126 -0.12 -7.84 -8.49
C VAL A 126 0.96 -7.19 -7.63
N ARG A 127 0.58 -6.41 -6.63
CA ARG A 127 1.49 -5.88 -5.62
C ARG A 127 1.30 -6.62 -4.30
N VAL A 128 2.32 -7.34 -3.86
CA VAL A 128 2.36 -7.91 -2.50
C VAL A 128 2.80 -6.82 -1.54
N ASP A 129 1.91 -6.40 -0.66
CA ASP A 129 2.21 -5.38 0.34
C ASP A 129 3.10 -5.95 1.45
N MET A 130 4.00 -5.12 1.99
CA MET A 130 4.83 -5.49 3.12
C MET A 130 4.12 -5.14 4.42
N GLU A 131 4.07 -6.09 5.32
CA GLU A 131 3.49 -5.96 6.65
C GLU A 131 4.57 -5.67 7.71
N GLY A 132 4.36 -5.99 8.96
CA GLY A 132 5.35 -5.79 10.02
C GLY A 132 6.64 -6.58 9.80
N SER A 133 7.73 -6.16 10.46
CA SER A 133 9.06 -6.72 10.26
C SER A 133 9.14 -8.25 10.47
N ALA A 134 8.30 -8.80 11.35
CA ALA A 134 8.20 -10.25 11.58
C ALA A 134 7.77 -11.04 10.33
N TYR A 135 7.16 -10.38 9.35
CA TYR A 135 6.70 -10.99 8.10
C TYR A 135 7.66 -10.79 6.93
N THR A 136 8.66 -9.90 7.06
CA THR A 136 9.49 -9.48 5.92
C THR A 136 10.16 -10.66 5.21
N GLU A 137 10.87 -11.50 5.94
CA GLU A 137 11.59 -12.64 5.36
C GLU A 137 10.65 -13.61 4.65
N ARG A 138 9.53 -13.99 5.30
CA ARG A 138 8.55 -14.91 4.72
C ARG A 138 7.89 -14.30 3.47
N THR A 139 7.55 -13.01 3.52
CA THR A 139 6.97 -12.29 2.38
C THR A 139 7.92 -12.26 1.20
N LEU A 140 9.19 -11.92 1.42
CA LEU A 140 10.20 -11.92 0.37
C LEU A 140 10.44 -13.32 -0.22
N GLY A 141 10.42 -14.36 0.63
CA GLY A 141 10.50 -15.74 0.20
C GLY A 141 9.39 -16.14 -0.78
N VAL A 142 8.12 -15.81 -0.45
CA VAL A 142 6.97 -16.06 -1.33
C VAL A 142 7.09 -15.24 -2.61
N VAL A 143 7.41 -13.96 -2.52
CA VAL A 143 7.54 -13.07 -3.68
C VAL A 143 8.63 -13.57 -4.63
N LYS A 144 9.80 -13.96 -4.14
CA LYS A 144 10.91 -14.48 -4.97
C LYS A 144 10.50 -15.77 -5.71
N ARG A 145 9.82 -16.71 -5.05
CA ARG A 145 9.36 -17.96 -5.67
C ARG A 145 8.27 -17.72 -6.71
N VAL A 146 7.30 -16.87 -6.42
CA VAL A 146 6.26 -16.52 -7.40
C VAL A 146 6.86 -15.72 -8.57
N ARG A 147 7.79 -14.80 -8.29
CA ARG A 147 8.47 -13.99 -9.33
C ARG A 147 9.29 -14.87 -10.31
N ALA A 148 9.86 -15.97 -9.83
CA ALA A 148 10.57 -16.91 -10.68
C ALA A 148 9.69 -17.56 -11.77
N GLN A 149 8.37 -17.57 -11.60
CA GLN A 149 7.39 -18.14 -12.51
C GLN A 149 6.54 -17.08 -13.24
N HIS A 150 6.45 -15.86 -12.70
CA HIS A 150 5.54 -14.82 -13.17
C HIS A 150 6.20 -13.44 -13.14
N GLU A 151 6.13 -12.70 -14.24
CA GLU A 151 6.71 -11.36 -14.34
C GLU A 151 5.81 -10.25 -13.78
N ASN A 152 4.52 -10.51 -13.64
CA ASN A 152 3.51 -9.52 -13.26
C ASN A 152 3.26 -9.43 -11.75
N VAL A 153 4.27 -9.72 -10.93
CA VAL A 153 4.24 -9.57 -9.48
C VAL A 153 5.41 -8.73 -8.98
N GLY A 154 5.18 -7.98 -7.92
CA GLY A 154 6.20 -7.21 -7.22
C GLY A 154 5.81 -6.96 -5.76
N THR A 155 6.69 -6.30 -5.01
CA THR A 155 6.47 -6.10 -3.57
C THR A 155 6.72 -4.67 -3.11
N VAL A 156 6.60 -4.45 -1.81
CA VAL A 156 6.82 -3.17 -1.13
C VAL A 156 8.04 -3.29 -0.24
N MET A 157 8.89 -2.26 -0.25
CA MET A 157 10.04 -2.16 0.64
C MET A 157 9.92 -0.93 1.54
N GLN A 158 10.28 -1.09 2.80
CA GLN A 158 10.07 -0.10 3.84
C GLN A 158 11.41 0.48 4.29
N ALA A 159 11.64 1.77 4.00
CA ALA A 159 12.93 2.43 4.22
C ALA A 159 13.36 2.53 5.69
N TYR A 160 12.44 2.34 6.63
CA TYR A 160 12.77 2.40 8.06
C TYR A 160 13.47 1.15 8.60
N LEU A 161 13.44 0.00 7.88
CA LEU A 161 14.12 -1.23 8.31
C LEU A 161 15.60 -1.22 7.89
N TYR A 162 16.48 -1.70 8.77
CA TYR A 162 17.92 -1.73 8.51
C TYR A 162 18.32 -2.62 7.33
N HIS A 163 17.63 -3.76 7.16
CA HIS A 163 17.93 -4.73 6.10
C HIS A 163 17.42 -4.35 4.71
N THR A 164 16.59 -3.29 4.59
CA THR A 164 15.91 -2.96 3.34
C THR A 164 16.85 -2.77 2.16
N GLU A 165 18.06 -2.24 2.35
CA GLU A 165 18.98 -2.05 1.23
C GLU A 165 19.43 -3.37 0.62
N GLN A 166 19.78 -4.34 1.44
CA GLN A 166 20.16 -5.68 0.98
C GLN A 166 19.00 -6.33 0.23
N ASP A 167 17.81 -6.31 0.83
CA ASP A 167 16.61 -6.89 0.23
C ASP A 167 16.26 -6.24 -1.13
N VAL A 168 16.42 -4.91 -1.24
CA VAL A 168 16.22 -4.17 -2.48
C VAL A 168 17.20 -4.66 -3.57
N ARG A 169 18.48 -4.81 -3.25
CA ARG A 169 19.49 -5.29 -4.21
C ARG A 169 19.17 -6.68 -4.72
N GLU A 170 18.84 -7.61 -3.83
CA GLU A 170 18.44 -8.98 -4.19
C GLU A 170 17.17 -8.99 -5.08
N LEU A 171 16.19 -8.14 -4.80
CA LEU A 171 14.97 -8.03 -5.60
C LEU A 171 15.23 -7.42 -6.98
N LEU A 172 16.20 -6.51 -7.10
CA LEU A 172 16.62 -5.95 -8.40
C LEU A 172 17.28 -7.00 -9.29
N GLU A 173 18.08 -7.93 -8.74
CA GLU A 173 18.72 -9.02 -9.48
C GLU A 173 17.69 -9.91 -10.20
N ILE A 174 16.50 -10.08 -9.64
CA ILE A 174 15.41 -10.85 -10.24
C ILE A 174 14.39 -9.99 -11.01
N GLY A 175 14.71 -8.72 -11.26
CA GLY A 175 13.85 -7.80 -12.02
C GLY A 175 12.53 -7.46 -11.31
N CYS A 176 12.46 -7.53 -9.98
CA CYS A 176 11.23 -7.31 -9.22
C CYS A 176 10.87 -5.83 -9.15
N ARG A 177 9.63 -5.48 -9.51
CA ARG A 177 9.10 -4.11 -9.34
C ARG A 177 8.84 -3.81 -7.87
N ILE A 178 9.40 -2.73 -7.36
CA ILE A 178 9.32 -2.34 -5.95
C ILE A 178 8.49 -1.07 -5.77
N ARG A 179 7.62 -1.07 -4.74
CA ARG A 179 7.06 0.15 -4.15
C ARG A 179 7.91 0.54 -2.94
N LEU A 180 8.60 1.66 -3.00
CA LEU A 180 9.35 2.18 -1.85
C LEU A 180 8.44 3.05 -0.99
N CYS A 181 8.34 2.75 0.30
CA CYS A 181 7.68 3.58 1.30
C CYS A 181 8.56 3.78 2.54
N LYS A 182 8.19 4.70 3.45
CA LYS A 182 8.95 4.91 4.70
C LYS A 182 8.76 3.78 5.70
N GLY A 183 7.55 3.26 5.82
CA GLY A 183 7.12 2.26 6.79
C GLY A 183 6.02 2.81 7.70
N ALA A 184 5.04 1.96 8.06
CA ALA A 184 3.81 2.36 8.74
C ALA A 184 3.55 1.62 10.06
N TYR A 185 4.34 0.61 10.39
CA TYR A 185 4.17 -0.18 11.61
C TYR A 185 5.01 0.35 12.78
N ASN A 186 4.74 -0.17 13.98
CA ASN A 186 5.49 0.17 15.18
C ASN A 186 6.59 -0.85 15.41
N GLU A 187 7.74 -0.60 14.81
CA GLU A 187 8.88 -1.52 14.91
C GLU A 187 9.83 -1.14 16.05
N PRO A 188 10.49 -2.12 16.68
CA PRO A 188 11.47 -1.85 17.70
C PRO A 188 12.76 -1.27 17.09
N PRO A 189 13.52 -0.48 17.88
CA PRO A 189 14.78 0.12 17.41
C PRO A 189 15.88 -0.89 17.10
N THR A 190 15.68 -2.16 17.41
CA THR A 190 16.59 -3.26 17.05
C THR A 190 16.51 -3.65 15.58
N VAL A 191 15.41 -3.32 14.88
CA VAL A 191 15.19 -3.67 13.46
C VAL A 191 14.93 -2.46 12.57
N ALA A 192 14.58 -1.30 13.16
CA ALA A 192 14.21 -0.11 12.41
C ALA A 192 14.88 1.16 12.94
N PHE A 193 15.12 2.12 12.04
CA PHE A 193 15.64 3.44 12.40
C PHE A 193 14.64 4.18 13.31
N PRO A 194 15.05 4.59 14.53
CA PRO A 194 14.15 5.28 15.45
C PRO A 194 13.92 6.75 15.09
N GLN A 195 14.87 7.37 14.39
CA GLN A 195 14.81 8.78 14.05
C GLN A 195 14.24 8.98 12.64
N LYS A 196 13.31 9.95 12.51
CA LYS A 196 12.73 10.29 11.21
C LYS A 196 13.78 10.72 10.18
N SER A 197 14.81 11.45 10.61
CA SER A 197 15.91 11.88 9.76
C SER A 197 16.63 10.72 9.08
N ASP A 198 16.86 9.64 9.83
CA ASP A 198 17.58 8.48 9.32
C ASP A 198 16.70 7.68 8.34
N VAL A 199 15.40 7.57 8.65
CA VAL A 199 14.42 6.99 7.72
C VAL A 199 14.36 7.80 6.41
N ASP A 200 14.35 9.13 6.51
CA ASP A 200 14.32 10.02 5.35
C ASP A 200 15.60 9.90 4.52
N ALA A 201 16.75 9.85 5.17
CA ALA A 201 18.05 9.65 4.50
C ALA A 201 18.11 8.28 3.80
N ASN A 202 17.68 7.21 4.48
CA ASN A 202 17.65 5.87 3.89
C ASN A 202 16.63 5.77 2.74
N TYR A 203 15.47 6.45 2.85
CA TYR A 203 14.51 6.53 1.76
C TYR A 203 15.12 7.13 0.50
N VAL A 204 15.85 8.25 0.62
CA VAL A 204 16.52 8.89 -0.50
C VAL A 204 17.64 8.00 -1.06
N LYS A 205 18.39 7.31 -0.19
CA LYS A 205 19.43 6.36 -0.61
C LYS A 205 18.83 5.21 -1.45
N LEU A 206 17.75 4.59 -0.96
CA LEU A 206 17.07 3.49 -1.65
C LEU A 206 16.42 3.95 -2.96
N MET A 207 15.81 5.13 -2.99
CA MET A 207 15.28 5.72 -4.22
C MET A 207 16.36 5.89 -5.29
N LYS A 208 17.57 6.35 -4.90
CA LYS A 208 18.72 6.49 -5.79
C LYS A 208 19.27 5.14 -6.30
N ILE A 209 19.04 4.05 -5.60
CA ILE A 209 19.36 2.69 -6.06
C ILE A 209 18.29 2.20 -7.05
N LEU A 210 17.01 2.45 -6.76
CA LEU A 210 15.90 1.94 -7.55
C LEU A 210 15.76 2.61 -8.92
N LEU A 211 15.80 3.93 -8.98
CA LEU A 211 15.45 4.66 -10.20
C LEU A 211 16.37 4.36 -11.40
N PRO A 212 17.71 4.18 -11.24
CA PRO A 212 18.58 3.87 -12.38
C PRO A 212 18.54 2.41 -12.82
N SER A 213 17.80 1.53 -12.15
CA SER A 213 17.80 0.08 -12.42
C SER A 213 17.17 -0.32 -13.77
N GLY A 214 16.46 0.59 -14.43
CA GLY A 214 15.68 0.29 -15.64
C GLY A 214 14.37 -0.47 -15.37
N ILE A 215 14.08 -0.82 -14.10
CA ILE A 215 12.85 -1.48 -13.69
C ILE A 215 11.83 -0.41 -13.25
N TYR A 216 10.56 -0.61 -13.61
CA TYR A 216 9.49 0.30 -13.25
C TYR A 216 9.15 0.23 -11.75
N HIS A 217 9.46 1.27 -10.99
CA HIS A 217 9.21 1.33 -9.55
C HIS A 217 8.16 2.36 -9.14
N GLY A 218 7.57 2.17 -7.96
CA GLY A 218 6.68 3.12 -7.32
C GLY A 218 7.36 3.84 -6.16
N ILE A 219 7.34 5.16 -6.18
CA ILE A 219 7.87 6.03 -5.12
C ILE A 219 6.72 6.51 -4.25
N ALA A 220 6.46 5.78 -3.15
CA ALA A 220 5.27 5.99 -2.32
C ALA A 220 5.55 6.96 -1.18
N THR A 221 5.08 8.19 -1.31
CA THR A 221 5.28 9.24 -0.28
C THR A 221 4.27 10.37 -0.39
N HIS A 222 3.96 11.01 0.75
CA HIS A 222 3.23 12.29 0.84
C HIS A 222 4.13 13.43 1.33
N ASP A 223 5.43 13.16 1.48
CA ASP A 223 6.42 14.11 1.99
C ASP A 223 6.97 14.95 0.84
N PRO A 224 6.76 16.29 0.83
CA PRO A 224 7.26 17.14 -0.23
C PRO A 224 8.78 17.06 -0.43
N ALA A 225 9.55 16.85 0.66
CA ALA A 225 11.00 16.74 0.57
C ALA A 225 11.42 15.47 -0.21
N MET A 226 10.74 14.35 0.01
CA MET A 226 10.99 13.11 -0.72
C MET A 226 10.58 13.22 -2.19
N LEU A 227 9.45 13.88 -2.47
CA LEU A 227 9.03 14.16 -3.85
C LEU A 227 10.05 15.01 -4.57
N GLN A 228 10.54 16.09 -3.93
CA GLN A 228 11.52 17.00 -4.51
C GLN A 228 12.85 16.28 -4.77
N ALA A 229 13.37 15.53 -3.78
CA ALA A 229 14.60 14.76 -3.94
C ALA A 229 14.51 13.75 -5.09
N THR A 230 13.34 13.09 -5.26
CA THR A 230 13.10 12.16 -6.37
C THR A 230 13.13 12.87 -7.73
N LYS A 231 12.44 14.03 -7.84
CA LYS A 231 12.39 14.84 -9.08
C LYS A 231 13.77 15.36 -9.47
N GLU A 232 14.53 15.84 -8.49
CA GLU A 232 15.89 16.37 -8.71
C GLU A 232 16.84 15.27 -9.19
N PHE A 233 16.82 14.13 -8.54
CA PHE A 233 17.64 12.99 -8.92
C PHE A 233 17.26 12.44 -10.30
N ALA A 234 15.98 12.29 -10.59
CA ALA A 234 15.51 11.84 -11.91
C ALA A 234 15.98 12.80 -13.03
N ARG A 235 15.91 14.13 -12.78
CA ARG A 235 16.39 15.14 -13.72
C ARG A 235 17.93 15.07 -13.89
N GLU A 236 18.68 14.97 -12.79
CA GLU A 236 20.14 14.86 -12.80
C GLU A 236 20.62 13.64 -13.60
N LYS A 237 19.95 12.50 -13.42
CA LYS A 237 20.29 11.24 -14.09
C LYS A 237 19.57 11.04 -15.44
N GLN A 238 18.82 12.04 -15.92
CA GLN A 238 18.06 11.97 -17.17
C GLN A 238 17.08 10.78 -17.23
N ILE A 239 16.52 10.39 -16.07
CA ILE A 239 15.53 9.32 -15.96
C ILE A 239 14.17 9.87 -16.38
N ASP A 240 13.55 9.25 -17.39
CA ASP A 240 12.26 9.67 -17.90
C ASP A 240 11.15 9.49 -16.82
N ARG A 241 10.20 10.45 -16.81
CA ARG A 241 9.05 10.44 -15.91
C ARG A 241 8.15 9.24 -16.10
N GLU A 242 8.23 8.59 -17.25
CA GLU A 242 7.49 7.36 -17.55
C GLU A 242 8.15 6.09 -17.03
N GLN A 243 9.41 6.14 -16.60
CA GLN A 243 10.14 4.99 -16.06
C GLN A 243 9.81 4.66 -14.59
N PHE A 244 9.07 5.55 -13.91
CA PHE A 244 8.61 5.34 -12.53
C PHE A 244 7.26 6.03 -12.31
N GLU A 245 6.65 5.76 -11.18
CA GLU A 245 5.43 6.47 -10.75
C GLU A 245 5.55 6.95 -9.31
N PHE A 246 4.92 8.08 -8.99
CA PHE A 246 4.63 8.42 -7.61
C PHE A 246 3.39 7.65 -7.13
N GLN A 247 3.35 7.32 -5.85
CA GLN A 247 2.21 6.66 -5.25
C GLN A 247 1.75 7.40 -4.00
N MET A 248 0.44 7.60 -3.87
CA MET A 248 -0.18 8.28 -2.74
C MET A 248 -1.45 7.57 -2.31
N LEU A 249 -1.83 7.77 -1.06
CA LEU A 249 -3.04 7.20 -0.50
C LEU A 249 -4.28 8.00 -0.89
N TYR A 250 -5.40 7.31 -1.04
CA TYR A 250 -6.70 7.89 -1.32
C TYR A 250 -7.10 8.94 -0.27
N GLY A 251 -7.58 10.09 -0.71
CA GLY A 251 -8.02 11.18 0.15
C GLY A 251 -6.93 11.94 0.92
N ILE A 252 -5.63 11.61 0.70
CA ILE A 252 -4.51 12.26 1.38
C ILE A 252 -3.72 13.13 0.39
N ARG A 253 -3.49 14.40 0.76
CA ARG A 253 -2.70 15.37 -0.02
C ARG A 253 -3.15 15.43 -1.49
N THR A 254 -4.45 15.54 -1.72
CA THR A 254 -5.01 15.70 -3.05
C THR A 254 -4.49 16.95 -3.78
N ASP A 255 -4.00 17.94 -3.06
CA ASP A 255 -3.25 19.09 -3.57
C ASP A 255 -1.98 18.66 -4.31
N LEU A 256 -1.14 17.83 -3.65
CA LEU A 256 0.09 17.29 -4.25
C LEU A 256 -0.20 16.30 -5.38
N GLN A 257 -1.26 15.50 -5.25
CA GLN A 257 -1.68 14.58 -6.31
C GLN A 257 -1.95 15.35 -7.61
N LYS A 258 -2.77 16.40 -7.53
CA LYS A 258 -3.09 17.28 -8.68
C LYS A 258 -1.86 17.99 -9.22
N GLN A 259 -0.94 18.40 -8.35
CA GLN A 259 0.31 19.03 -8.74
C GLN A 259 1.18 18.08 -9.56
N LEU A 260 1.42 16.85 -9.08
CA LEU A 260 2.24 15.84 -9.78
C LEU A 260 1.71 15.52 -11.17
N VAL A 261 0.39 15.36 -11.32
CA VAL A 261 -0.25 15.12 -12.61
C VAL A 261 -0.07 16.32 -13.56
N ARG A 262 -0.22 17.56 -13.06
CA ARG A 262 0.03 18.78 -13.87
C ARG A 262 1.48 18.91 -14.31
N GLU A 263 2.42 18.44 -13.48
CA GLU A 263 3.84 18.39 -13.79
C GLU A 263 4.21 17.24 -14.76
N GLY A 264 3.23 16.43 -15.19
CA GLY A 264 3.44 15.34 -16.14
C GLY A 264 4.02 14.06 -15.54
N TYR A 265 3.98 13.88 -14.21
CA TYR A 265 4.37 12.63 -13.57
C TYR A 265 3.24 11.63 -13.54
N ARG A 266 3.56 10.35 -13.69
CA ARG A 266 2.63 9.26 -13.41
C ARG A 266 2.34 9.23 -11.91
N LEU A 267 1.07 9.13 -11.55
CA LEU A 267 0.61 9.02 -10.17
C LEU A 267 -0.37 7.87 -10.02
N ARG A 268 -0.09 7.00 -9.06
CA ARG A 268 -1.00 5.93 -8.64
C ARG A 268 -1.60 6.26 -7.29
N VAL A 269 -2.91 6.12 -7.18
CA VAL A 269 -3.64 6.28 -5.92
C VAL A 269 -3.97 4.90 -5.35
N TYR A 270 -3.49 4.66 -4.14
CA TYR A 270 -3.82 3.45 -3.38
C TYR A 270 -5.20 3.61 -2.74
N ILE A 271 -6.14 2.77 -3.12
CA ILE A 271 -7.55 2.84 -2.75
C ILE A 271 -7.92 1.65 -1.87
N PRO A 272 -7.90 1.80 -0.53
CA PRO A 272 -8.39 0.77 0.36
C PRO A 272 -9.91 0.78 0.39
N TYR A 273 -10.50 -0.42 0.51
CA TYR A 273 -11.94 -0.60 0.69
C TYR A 273 -12.22 -1.89 1.48
N GLY A 274 -13.40 -2.01 2.04
CA GLY A 274 -13.82 -3.18 2.79
C GLY A 274 -14.29 -2.82 4.19
N THR A 275 -14.87 -3.81 4.86
CA THR A 275 -15.44 -3.66 6.21
C THR A 275 -14.39 -3.56 7.29
N ASP A 276 -13.19 -4.14 7.11
CA ASP A 276 -12.14 -4.20 8.12
C ASP A 276 -11.23 -2.96 8.13
N TRP A 277 -11.85 -1.79 7.99
CA TRP A 277 -11.14 -0.52 7.82
C TRP A 277 -10.48 0.04 9.10
N PHE A 278 -10.81 -0.47 10.29
CA PHE A 278 -10.36 0.13 11.55
C PHE A 278 -8.83 0.15 11.73
N PRO A 279 -8.07 -0.95 11.53
CA PRO A 279 -6.61 -0.93 11.65
C PRO A 279 -5.97 0.04 10.67
N TYR A 280 -6.43 0.05 9.42
CA TYR A 280 -5.97 0.99 8.41
C TYR A 280 -6.22 2.45 8.82
N PHE A 281 -7.42 2.76 9.26
CA PHE A 281 -7.82 4.11 9.70
C PHE A 281 -6.96 4.60 10.87
N MET A 282 -6.70 3.75 11.86
CA MET A 282 -5.87 4.09 13.00
C MET A 282 -4.42 4.38 12.61
N ARG A 283 -3.85 3.62 11.65
CA ARG A 283 -2.53 3.93 11.08
C ARG A 283 -2.51 5.32 10.42
N ARG A 284 -3.58 5.70 9.70
CA ARG A 284 -3.69 7.05 9.09
C ARG A 284 -3.79 8.16 10.12
N LEU A 285 -4.47 7.93 11.24
CA LEU A 285 -4.50 8.90 12.35
C LEU A 285 -3.12 9.05 13.01
N ALA A 286 -2.38 7.95 13.15
CA ALA A 286 -1.06 7.92 13.77
C ALA A 286 0.01 8.65 12.94
N GLU A 287 -0.11 8.69 11.62
CA GLU A 287 0.88 9.32 10.73
C GLU A 287 0.87 10.85 10.77
N ARG A 288 -0.28 11.46 11.09
CA ARG A 288 -0.42 12.93 11.10
C ARG A 288 -1.28 13.42 12.26
N PRO A 289 -0.73 14.26 13.15
CA PRO A 289 -1.50 14.88 14.24
C PRO A 289 -2.73 15.66 13.75
N ALA A 290 -2.66 16.29 12.58
CA ALA A 290 -3.80 16.99 11.98
C ALA A 290 -5.00 16.06 11.69
N ASN A 291 -4.76 14.81 11.29
CA ASN A 291 -5.81 13.82 11.08
C ASN A 291 -6.50 13.47 12.42
N LEU A 292 -5.71 13.33 13.49
CA LEU A 292 -6.25 13.09 14.84
C LEU A 292 -7.07 14.27 15.34
N THR A 293 -6.57 15.50 15.19
CA THR A 293 -7.29 16.72 15.60
C THR A 293 -8.61 16.86 14.83
N PHE A 294 -8.60 16.57 13.52
CA PHE A 294 -9.82 16.57 12.73
C PHE A 294 -10.81 15.49 13.22
N PHE A 295 -10.33 14.27 13.48
CA PHE A 295 -11.17 13.20 14.02
C PHE A 295 -11.76 13.56 15.38
N LEU A 296 -10.96 14.02 16.34
CA LEU A 296 -11.44 14.42 17.67
C LEU A 296 -12.47 15.56 17.60
N ARG A 297 -12.27 16.56 16.75
CA ARG A 297 -13.26 17.63 16.51
C ARG A 297 -14.57 17.10 15.92
N SER A 298 -14.53 16.06 15.13
CA SER A 298 -15.73 15.47 14.52
C SER A 298 -16.54 14.61 15.50
N LEU A 299 -15.95 14.17 16.62
CA LEU A 299 -16.63 13.45 17.70
C LEU A 299 -17.37 14.40 18.67
N VAL A 300 -17.01 15.69 18.70
CA VAL A 300 -17.69 16.68 19.53
C VAL A 300 -18.97 17.11 18.80
N PRO A 301 -20.16 16.93 19.41
CA PRO A 301 -21.39 17.43 18.83
C PRO A 301 -21.28 18.95 18.60
N ARG A 302 -21.55 19.41 17.38
CA ARG A 302 -21.74 20.86 17.18
C ARG A 302 -22.96 21.25 18.01
N ARG A 303 -22.74 22.02 19.08
CA ARG A 303 -23.83 22.74 19.73
C ARG A 303 -24.44 23.66 18.67
N SER A 304 -25.65 23.34 18.27
CA SER A 304 -26.53 24.17 17.46
C SER A 304 -26.84 25.45 18.20
#